data_4f9d2299a385822206f787a78582b287
#
_entry.id   4f9d2299a385822206f787a78582b287
#
_cell.length_a   1.000
_cell.length_b   1.000
_cell.length_c   1.000
_cell.angle_alpha   90.00
_cell.angle_beta   90.00
_cell.angle_gamma   90.00
#
_symmetry.space_group_name_H-M   'P 1'
#
loop_
_entity.id
_entity.type
_entity.pdbx_description
1 polymer ?
#
loop_
_entity_poly.entity_id
_entity_poly.type
_entity_poly.pdbx_seq_one_letter_code
_entity_poly.pdbx_strand_id
1 'polypeptide(L)'
;MARVLVIDDEPDVVRLIVKVLSGRGHVVQIARDGASALSRVAHEPPDVILLDSDLPKIDGAEVCRRLKTDHTTRAIPIVMMTSSYIDIYDVGADGGPNAFVVRPFVREVLANVIERALFKR
;
A
#
# COMPACT_ATOMS: atom_id res chain seq x y z
N MET A 1 -2.74 -15.36 -7.26
CA MET A 1 -3.81 -14.41 -6.89
C MET A 1 -3.60 -13.94 -5.46
N ALA A 2 -3.62 -12.62 -5.26
CA ALA A 2 -3.46 -12.05 -3.94
C ALA A 2 -4.58 -11.07 -3.64
N ARG A 3 -4.80 -10.80 -2.35
CA ARG A 3 -5.74 -9.79 -1.89
C ARG A 3 -4.93 -8.52 -1.61
N VAL A 4 -5.20 -7.47 -2.36
CA VAL A 4 -4.48 -6.20 -2.26
C VAL A 4 -5.44 -5.15 -1.70
N LEU A 5 -5.03 -4.50 -0.62
CA LEU A 5 -5.75 -3.34 -0.11
C LEU A 5 -5.07 -2.09 -0.65
N VAL A 6 -5.81 -1.29 -1.40
CA VAL A 6 -5.35 0.00 -1.91
C VAL A 6 -5.90 1.10 -1.02
N ILE A 7 -5.02 1.92 -0.48
CA ILE A 7 -5.39 3.03 0.41
C ILE A 7 -5.04 4.32 -0.32
N ASP A 8 -6.05 4.98 -0.88
CA ASP A 8 -5.90 6.18 -1.71
C ASP A 8 -7.25 6.89 -1.79
N ASP A 9 -7.25 8.21 -1.79
CA ASP A 9 -8.46 9.03 -1.85
C ASP A 9 -8.75 9.61 -3.23
N GLU A 10 -7.87 9.42 -4.22
CA GLU A 10 -8.06 9.95 -5.57
C GLU A 10 -8.75 8.93 -6.48
N PRO A 11 -10.02 9.18 -6.89
CA PRO A 11 -10.78 8.19 -7.67
C PRO A 11 -10.11 7.77 -8.96
N ASP A 12 -9.45 8.67 -9.69
CA ASP A 12 -8.81 8.36 -10.96
C ASP A 12 -7.61 7.44 -10.78
N VAL A 13 -6.82 7.70 -9.75
CA VAL A 13 -5.65 6.86 -9.42
C VAL A 13 -6.13 5.47 -8.99
N VAL A 14 -7.15 5.42 -8.13
CA VAL A 14 -7.72 4.15 -7.67
C VAL A 14 -8.22 3.31 -8.83
N ARG A 15 -8.96 3.92 -9.77
CA ARG A 15 -9.47 3.18 -10.94
C ARG A 15 -8.34 2.58 -11.77
N LEU A 16 -7.27 3.33 -11.99
CA LEU A 16 -6.13 2.84 -12.75
C LEU A 16 -5.46 1.66 -12.04
N ILE A 17 -5.23 1.80 -10.75
CA ILE A 17 -4.60 0.75 -9.92
C ILE A 17 -5.44 -0.53 -9.94
N VAL A 18 -6.76 -0.40 -9.74
CA VAL A 18 -7.67 -1.54 -9.76
C VAL A 18 -7.58 -2.25 -11.11
N LYS A 19 -7.59 -1.50 -12.20
CA LYS A 19 -7.51 -2.07 -13.54
C LYS A 19 -6.20 -2.86 -13.73
N VAL A 20 -5.08 -2.29 -13.31
CA VAL A 20 -3.77 -2.93 -13.45
C VAL A 20 -3.71 -4.22 -12.64
N LEU A 21 -4.08 -4.16 -11.37
CA LEU A 21 -3.93 -5.31 -10.47
C LEU A 21 -4.97 -6.39 -10.74
N SER A 22 -6.20 -6.01 -11.06
CA SER A 22 -7.23 -6.98 -11.44
C SER A 22 -6.86 -7.70 -12.73
N GLY A 23 -6.21 -7.00 -13.65
CA GLY A 23 -5.70 -7.61 -14.89
C GLY A 23 -4.63 -8.65 -14.65
N ARG A 24 -3.96 -8.60 -13.50
CA ARG A 24 -2.98 -9.62 -13.08
C ARG A 24 -3.60 -10.72 -12.22
N GLY A 25 -4.91 -10.71 -12.04
CA GLY A 25 -5.61 -11.74 -11.29
C GLY A 25 -5.71 -11.50 -9.79
N HIS A 26 -5.36 -10.30 -9.32
CA HIS A 26 -5.48 -9.97 -7.90
C HIS A 26 -6.87 -9.47 -7.55
N VAL A 27 -7.30 -9.73 -6.31
CA VAL A 27 -8.53 -9.17 -5.76
C VAL A 27 -8.17 -7.85 -5.06
N VAL A 28 -8.83 -6.77 -5.45
CA VAL A 28 -8.51 -5.44 -4.94
C VAL A 28 -9.64 -4.93 -4.07
N GLN A 29 -9.29 -4.48 -2.87
CA GLN A 29 -10.18 -3.78 -1.96
C GLN A 29 -9.63 -2.36 -1.78
N ILE A 30 -10.52 -1.42 -1.45
CA ILE A 30 -10.16 0.00 -1.41
C ILE A 30 -10.57 0.59 -0.06
N ALA A 31 -9.67 1.38 0.52
CA ALA A 31 -9.96 2.27 1.64
C ALA A 31 -9.55 3.68 1.22
N ARG A 32 -10.35 4.66 1.57
CA ARG A 32 -10.14 6.03 1.10
C ARG A 32 -9.46 6.94 2.11
N ASP A 33 -9.29 6.46 3.33
CA ASP A 33 -8.59 7.21 4.38
C ASP A 33 -7.92 6.25 5.36
N GLY A 34 -7.07 6.82 6.22
CA GLY A 34 -6.28 6.03 7.15
C GLY A 34 -7.11 5.28 8.19
N ALA A 35 -8.16 5.92 8.71
CA ALA A 35 -8.98 5.30 9.75
C ALA A 35 -9.74 4.09 9.22
N SER A 36 -10.37 4.21 8.04
CA SER A 36 -11.07 3.08 7.44
C SER A 36 -10.10 1.98 7.02
N ALA A 37 -8.89 2.34 6.59
CA ALA A 37 -7.86 1.38 6.26
C ALA A 37 -7.45 0.54 7.47
N LEU A 38 -7.16 1.18 8.58
CA LEU A 38 -6.78 0.50 9.82
C LEU A 38 -7.88 -0.45 10.29
N SER A 39 -9.12 0.01 10.24
CA SER A 39 -10.27 -0.82 10.60
C SER A 39 -10.40 -2.04 9.68
N ARG A 40 -10.26 -1.83 8.38
CA ARG A 40 -10.38 -2.91 7.39
C ARG A 40 -9.28 -3.95 7.56
N VAL A 41 -8.06 -3.53 7.81
CA VAL A 41 -6.93 -4.45 8.03
C VAL A 41 -7.18 -5.30 9.28
N ALA A 42 -7.72 -4.71 10.33
CA ALA A 42 -8.03 -5.43 11.55
C ALA A 42 -9.10 -6.51 11.35
N HIS A 43 -10.11 -6.25 10.53
CA HIS A 43 -11.21 -7.18 10.28
C HIS A 43 -10.87 -8.23 9.22
N GLU A 44 -10.17 -7.83 8.18
CA GLU A 44 -9.87 -8.70 7.05
C GLU A 44 -8.48 -8.39 6.51
N PRO A 45 -7.43 -8.98 7.11
CA PRO A 45 -6.05 -8.69 6.70
C PRO A 45 -5.80 -9.03 5.24
N PRO A 46 -5.25 -8.08 4.45
CA PRO A 46 -4.87 -8.36 3.08
C PRO A 46 -3.53 -9.08 3.00
N ASP A 47 -3.15 -9.53 1.80
CA ASP A 47 -1.84 -10.12 1.56
C ASP A 47 -0.76 -9.05 1.37
N VAL A 48 -1.16 -7.89 0.84
CA VAL A 48 -0.25 -6.75 0.64
C VAL A 48 -1.07 -5.46 0.64
N ILE A 49 -0.45 -4.37 1.06
CA ILE A 49 -1.07 -3.05 1.09
C ILE A 49 -0.32 -2.11 0.15
N LEU A 50 -1.07 -1.42 -0.71
CA LEU A 50 -0.55 -0.30 -1.50
C LEU A 50 -1.10 0.98 -0.88
N LEU A 51 -0.22 1.82 -0.37
CA LEU A 51 -0.58 2.94 0.50
C LEU A 51 -0.08 4.26 -0.09
N ASP A 52 -1.01 5.19 -0.34
CA ASP A 52 -0.67 6.55 -0.73
C ASP A 52 -0.03 7.28 0.44
N SER A 53 1.10 7.95 0.20
CA SER A 53 1.78 8.74 1.23
C SER A 53 0.98 10.00 1.59
N ASP A 54 0.17 10.53 0.67
CA ASP A 54 -0.56 11.78 0.83
C ASP A 54 -2.04 11.54 1.09
N LEU A 55 -2.38 11.09 2.28
CA LEU A 55 -3.77 10.86 2.69
C LEU A 55 -4.27 12.04 3.53
N PRO A 56 -5.59 12.32 3.49
CA PRO A 56 -6.18 13.32 4.38
C PRO A 56 -6.21 12.83 5.83
N LYS A 57 -6.17 13.76 6.77
CA LYS A 57 -6.29 13.54 8.23
C LYS A 57 -5.09 12.79 8.79
N ILE A 58 -5.03 11.46 8.64
CA ILE A 58 -3.88 10.66 9.04
C ILE A 58 -3.09 10.35 7.77
N ASP A 59 -1.86 10.85 7.67
CA ASP A 59 -1.08 10.65 6.45
C ASP A 59 -0.59 9.21 6.30
N GLY A 60 -0.08 8.88 5.10
CA GLY A 60 0.35 7.53 4.79
C GLY A 60 1.48 7.04 5.68
N ALA A 61 2.42 7.91 6.02
CA ALA A 61 3.54 7.54 6.88
C ALA A 61 3.05 7.09 8.26
N GLU A 62 2.06 7.79 8.82
CA GLU A 62 1.51 7.42 10.13
C GLU A 62 0.72 6.12 10.06
N VAL A 63 -0.06 5.91 8.99
CA VAL A 63 -0.77 4.63 8.79
C VAL A 63 0.23 3.48 8.71
N CYS A 64 1.29 3.66 7.94
CA CYS A 64 2.36 2.66 7.81
C CYS A 64 2.99 2.36 9.16
N ARG A 65 3.35 3.39 9.92
CA ARG A 65 3.96 3.22 11.23
C ARG A 65 3.05 2.43 12.17
N ARG A 66 1.76 2.75 12.21
CA ARG A 66 0.81 2.04 13.07
C ARG A 66 0.70 0.56 12.70
N LEU A 67 0.65 0.26 11.40
CA LEU A 67 0.56 -1.13 10.95
C LEU A 67 1.86 -1.89 11.22
N LYS A 68 3.01 -1.26 11.04
CA LYS A 68 4.31 -1.91 11.19
C LYS A 68 4.75 -2.07 12.65
N THR A 69 4.18 -1.29 13.57
CA THR A 69 4.51 -1.40 14.99
C THR A 69 3.52 -2.28 15.76
N ASP A 70 2.40 -2.65 15.16
CA ASP A 70 1.44 -3.57 15.76
C ASP A 70 1.83 -5.00 15.40
N HIS A 71 2.04 -5.85 16.41
CA HIS A 71 2.51 -7.23 16.18
C HIS A 71 1.51 -8.09 15.40
N THR A 72 0.23 -7.71 15.33
CA THR A 72 -0.78 -8.45 14.57
C THR A 72 -0.76 -8.11 13.08
N THR A 73 -0.19 -6.98 12.68
CA THR A 73 -0.20 -6.50 11.29
C THR A 73 1.18 -6.28 10.69
N ARG A 74 2.22 -6.27 11.50
CA ARG A 74 3.57 -5.90 11.03
C ARG A 74 4.13 -6.81 9.93
N ALA A 75 3.64 -8.05 9.81
CA ALA A 75 4.11 -8.97 8.80
C ALA A 75 3.50 -8.72 7.42
N ILE A 76 2.44 -7.89 7.33
CA ILE A 76 1.82 -7.57 6.05
C ILE A 76 2.73 -6.60 5.30
N PRO A 77 3.19 -6.97 4.08
CA PRO A 77 4.04 -6.06 3.33
C PRO A 77 3.28 -4.81 2.89
N ILE A 78 3.94 -3.66 3.01
CA ILE A 78 3.39 -2.37 2.62
C ILE A 78 4.26 -1.77 1.53
N VAL A 79 3.62 -1.43 0.40
CA VAL A 79 4.25 -0.69 -0.69
C VAL A 79 3.71 0.73 -0.62
N MET A 80 4.59 1.69 -0.38
CA MET A 80 4.22 3.10 -0.32
C MET A 80 4.24 3.71 -1.72
N MET A 81 3.18 4.42 -2.07
CA MET A 81 3.11 5.16 -3.32
C MET A 81 3.34 6.63 -3.01
N THR A 82 4.37 7.23 -3.58
CA THR A 82 4.78 8.58 -3.24
C THR A 82 5.17 9.38 -4.49
N SER A 83 5.03 10.70 -4.41
CA SER A 83 5.57 11.62 -5.43
C SER A 83 6.91 12.22 -5.04
N SER A 84 7.45 11.86 -3.87
CA SER A 84 8.69 12.42 -3.35
C SER A 84 9.75 11.34 -3.16
N TYR A 85 10.94 11.54 -3.72
CA TYR A 85 12.07 10.64 -3.55
C TYR A 85 12.64 10.67 -2.13
N ILE A 86 12.32 11.70 -1.34
CA ILE A 86 12.80 11.80 0.04
C ILE A 86 12.28 10.65 0.90
N ASP A 87 11.05 10.21 0.63
CA ASP A 87 10.41 9.14 1.41
C ASP A 87 11.09 7.78 1.23
N ILE A 88 11.90 7.62 0.17
CA ILE A 88 12.59 6.36 -0.12
C ILE A 88 13.58 5.98 0.99
N TYR A 89 14.13 6.96 1.68
CA TYR A 89 15.13 6.71 2.73
C TYR A 89 14.58 5.95 3.93
N ASP A 90 13.25 5.87 4.07
CA ASP A 90 12.63 5.16 5.18
C ASP A 90 12.32 3.69 4.88
N VAL A 91 12.69 3.21 3.70
CA VAL A 91 12.48 1.80 3.33
C VAL A 91 13.28 0.89 4.25
N GLY A 92 12.59 -0.07 4.86
CA GLY A 92 13.24 -1.04 5.74
C GLY A 92 13.51 -0.54 7.15
N ALA A 93 13.24 0.75 7.44
CA ALA A 93 13.36 1.29 8.79
C ALA A 93 12.19 0.78 9.66
N ASP A 94 12.38 0.77 10.98
CA ASP A 94 11.33 0.41 11.92
C ASP A 94 10.11 1.31 11.70
N GLY A 95 8.96 0.68 11.42
CA GLY A 95 7.74 1.42 11.12
C GLY A 95 7.66 1.95 9.69
N GLY A 96 8.67 1.70 8.85
CA GLY A 96 8.68 2.11 7.46
C GLY A 96 8.11 1.04 6.52
N PRO A 97 7.85 1.41 5.25
CA PRO A 97 7.30 0.48 4.27
C PRO A 97 8.36 -0.52 3.78
N ASN A 98 7.88 -1.59 3.13
CA ASN A 98 8.73 -2.62 2.56
C ASN A 98 9.28 -2.23 1.19
N ALA A 99 8.56 -1.38 0.46
CA ALA A 99 8.96 -0.93 -0.87
C ALA A 99 8.26 0.38 -1.22
N PHE A 100 8.71 1.01 -2.29
CA PHE A 100 8.12 2.24 -2.82
C PHE A 100 7.78 2.11 -4.29
N VAL A 101 6.76 2.86 -4.71
CA VAL A 101 6.48 3.16 -6.11
C VAL A 101 6.37 4.68 -6.21
N VAL A 102 7.14 5.28 -7.12
CA VAL A 102 7.14 6.73 -7.31
C VAL A 102 6.16 7.11 -8.40
N ARG A 103 5.33 8.12 -8.14
CA ARG A 103 4.38 8.64 -9.14
C ARG A 103 5.03 9.72 -10.01
N PRO A 104 4.69 9.77 -11.31
CA PRO A 104 3.83 8.84 -12.04
C PRO A 104 4.53 7.49 -12.25
N PHE A 105 3.75 6.40 -12.17
CA PHE A 105 4.31 5.06 -12.28
C PHE A 105 3.98 4.41 -13.62
N VAL A 106 4.83 3.47 -14.03
CA VAL A 106 4.55 2.58 -15.17
C VAL A 106 3.74 1.39 -14.64
N ARG A 107 2.70 0.99 -15.37
CA ARG A 107 1.78 -0.06 -14.94
C ARG A 107 2.50 -1.36 -14.56
N GLU A 108 3.42 -1.82 -15.40
CA GLU A 108 4.16 -3.05 -15.16
C GLU A 108 5.05 -2.93 -13.92
N VAL A 109 5.63 -1.75 -13.69
CA VAL A 109 6.45 -1.50 -12.51
C VAL A 109 5.61 -1.62 -11.24
N LEU A 110 4.42 -1.01 -11.22
CA LEU A 110 3.51 -1.09 -10.08
C LEU A 110 3.18 -2.56 -9.77
N ALA A 111 2.73 -3.31 -10.77
CA ALA A 111 2.36 -4.71 -10.60
C ALA A 111 3.55 -5.54 -10.13
N ASN A 112 4.73 -5.31 -10.70
CA ASN A 112 5.93 -6.08 -10.33
C ASN A 112 6.38 -5.78 -8.90
N VAL A 113 6.31 -4.53 -8.45
CA VAL A 113 6.68 -4.17 -7.08
C VAL A 113 5.73 -4.82 -6.08
N ILE A 114 4.43 -4.80 -6.36
CA ILE A 114 3.42 -5.44 -5.50
C ILE A 114 3.69 -6.95 -5.41
N GLU A 115 3.89 -7.60 -6.56
CA GLU A 115 4.10 -9.05 -6.61
C GLU A 115 5.42 -9.45 -5.94
N ARG A 116 6.47 -8.66 -6.12
CA ARG A 116 7.73 -8.91 -5.45
C ARG A 116 7.62 -8.79 -3.93
N ALA A 117 6.83 -7.82 -3.45
CA ALA A 117 6.62 -7.65 -2.01
C ALA A 117 5.94 -8.88 -1.40
N LEU A 118 5.05 -9.55 -2.14
CA LEU A 118 4.39 -10.76 -1.68
C LEU A 118 5.36 -11.91 -1.43
N PHE A 119 6.43 -12.01 -2.21
CA PHE A 119 7.42 -13.08 -2.07
C PHE A 119 8.43 -12.85 -0.95
N LYS A 120 8.54 -11.64 -0.43
CA LYS A 120 9.50 -11.29 0.61
C LYS A 120 8.94 -11.31 2.02
N ARG A 121 7.76 -11.89 2.18
CA ARG A 121 7.08 -11.96 3.48
C ARG A 121 7.85 -12.79 4.48
#